data_15f4f7493c4bd7db037c080d6d5bbdb1
#
_entry.id   15f4f7493c4bd7db037c080d6d5bbdb1
#
_cell.length_a   1.000
_cell.length_b   1.000
_cell.length_c   1.000
_cell.angle_alpha   90.00
_cell.angle_beta   90.00
_cell.angle_gamma   90.00
#
_symmetry.space_group_name_H-M   'P 1'
#
loop_
_entity.id
_entity.type
_entity.pdbx_description
1 polymer ?
#
loop_
_entity_poly.entity_id
_entity_poly.type
_entity_poly.pdbx_seq_one_letter_code
_entity_poly.pdbx_strand_id
1 'polypeptide(L)'
;MGTTRLRFGLLGPLLLTVGGTPVALGTPKQRAVLAILLINRNRVLSTDALIDAVWDQEPVPAARATIHTHVSNLRRLLGSGDRKSPPILASAAPGYRLTVAEGDCDLDRFVTEKSAGLRAAAAGRFERAATHMAAALAEWRGPVLDDLRAFAFVDTFAAALTEDHVLVQTARAEAEIACGRAATVIADLEELAAEHPYREPLWAQLMTAYYVAERQSDALDAYRRLKAVLAEELGIDPGPTLSALHARILRQERLDIRQAAMATAVRTVSSGRPSAGQGSAGAALRDAAGRQYRLQPAATRIGRLPDNDIVLDDADVSRHHAVIIDTGSSFVITDLRSANGIEVQHQRLRPSATLNNGDHIRICGYQFTFEIDGAVDDHHR
;
A
#
# COMPACT_ATOMS: atom_id res chain seq x y z
N MET A 1 35.74 -9.70 7.98
CA MET A 1 35.41 -8.60 7.08
C MET A 1 33.89 -8.48 7.10
N GLY A 2 33.36 -7.37 7.66
CA GLY A 2 31.91 -7.18 7.80
C GLY A 2 31.26 -7.08 6.42
N THR A 3 30.20 -7.84 6.19
CA THR A 3 29.36 -7.72 5.00
C THR A 3 28.84 -6.28 4.93
N THR A 4 29.21 -5.56 3.89
CA THR A 4 28.75 -4.18 3.69
C THR A 4 27.23 -4.21 3.51
N ARG A 5 26.50 -3.69 4.50
CA ARG A 5 25.03 -3.74 4.51
C ARG A 5 24.46 -2.86 3.41
N LEU A 6 23.63 -3.43 2.55
CA LEU A 6 22.84 -2.70 1.57
C LEU A 6 21.50 -2.31 2.19
N ARG A 7 21.03 -1.10 1.88
CA ARG A 7 19.66 -0.69 2.18
C ARG A 7 19.02 -0.05 0.96
N PHE A 8 17.75 -0.34 0.76
CA PHE A 8 16.96 0.12 -0.37
C PHE A 8 15.81 1.00 0.11
N GLY A 9 15.50 2.04 -0.67
CA GLY A 9 14.41 2.96 -0.40
C GLY A 9 13.50 3.14 -1.59
N LEU A 10 12.20 2.86 -1.39
CA LEU A 10 11.10 3.05 -2.33
C LEU A 10 10.13 4.15 -1.86
N LEU A 11 10.08 4.42 -0.55
CA LEU A 11 9.17 5.39 0.06
C LEU A 11 9.73 6.82 -0.01
N GLY A 12 9.88 7.31 -1.21
CA GLY A 12 10.50 8.57 -1.61
C GLY A 12 11.27 8.39 -2.91
N PRO A 13 12.16 9.32 -3.29
CA PRO A 13 13.10 9.10 -4.39
C PRO A 13 13.86 7.80 -4.20
N LEU A 14 14.09 7.05 -5.29
CA LEU A 14 14.75 5.75 -5.24
C LEU A 14 16.13 5.86 -4.57
N LEU A 15 16.37 5.07 -3.54
CA LEU A 15 17.59 5.11 -2.77
C LEU A 15 18.27 3.74 -2.69
N LEU A 16 19.58 3.74 -2.85
CA LEU A 16 20.48 2.64 -2.45
C LEU A 16 21.56 3.20 -1.54
N THR A 17 21.74 2.59 -0.38
CA THR A 17 22.91 2.87 0.47
C THR A 17 23.76 1.63 0.63
N VAL A 18 25.07 1.83 0.61
CA VAL A 18 26.09 0.79 0.80
C VAL A 18 26.91 1.19 2.02
N GLY A 19 26.81 0.41 3.09
CA GLY A 19 27.46 0.75 4.36
C GLY A 19 26.97 2.08 4.97
N GLY A 20 25.72 2.48 4.68
CA GLY A 20 25.12 3.75 5.13
C GLY A 20 25.38 4.94 4.20
N THR A 21 26.20 4.81 3.15
CA THR A 21 26.50 5.88 2.21
C THR A 21 25.61 5.76 0.97
N PRO A 22 24.88 6.82 0.56
CA PRO A 22 24.09 6.84 -0.67
C PRO A 22 24.96 6.62 -1.92
N VAL A 23 24.45 5.85 -2.88
CA VAL A 23 25.14 5.53 -4.13
C VAL A 23 24.34 6.07 -5.31
N ALA A 24 25.05 6.73 -6.26
CA ALA A 24 24.43 7.22 -7.50
C ALA A 24 23.96 6.04 -8.38
N LEU A 25 22.69 6.01 -8.74
CA LEU A 25 22.05 4.88 -9.43
C LEU A 25 22.06 4.98 -10.96
N GLY A 26 22.65 6.04 -11.53
CA GLY A 26 22.78 6.24 -12.96
C GLY A 26 21.53 6.81 -13.64
N THR A 27 21.26 6.35 -14.87
CA THR A 27 20.21 6.91 -15.72
C THR A 27 18.78 6.60 -15.20
N PRO A 28 17.75 7.40 -15.59
CA PRO A 28 16.37 7.13 -15.19
C PRO A 28 15.91 5.70 -15.52
N LYS A 29 16.23 5.17 -16.71
CA LYS A 29 15.87 3.79 -17.08
C LYS A 29 16.59 2.74 -16.23
N GLN A 30 17.86 2.97 -15.86
CA GLN A 30 18.56 2.07 -14.94
C GLN A 30 17.93 2.08 -13.55
N ARG A 31 17.53 3.26 -13.06
CA ARG A 31 16.78 3.40 -11.80
C ARG A 31 15.43 2.71 -11.88
N ALA A 32 14.69 2.86 -12.98
CA ALA A 32 13.42 2.18 -13.20
C ALA A 32 13.59 0.64 -13.15
N VAL A 33 14.61 0.08 -13.78
CA VAL A 33 14.92 -1.37 -13.70
C VAL A 33 15.16 -1.79 -12.25
N LEU A 34 15.94 -1.03 -11.48
CA LEU A 34 16.16 -1.36 -10.06
C LEU A 34 14.87 -1.26 -9.25
N ALA A 35 14.06 -0.22 -9.44
CA ALA A 35 12.79 -0.05 -8.74
C ALA A 35 11.83 -1.21 -9.01
N ILE A 36 11.69 -1.62 -10.27
CA ILE A 36 10.82 -2.74 -10.67
C ILE A 36 11.31 -4.05 -10.03
N LEU A 37 12.63 -4.28 -10.01
CA LEU A 37 13.23 -5.45 -9.35
C LEU A 37 13.03 -5.42 -7.83
N LEU A 38 13.05 -4.24 -7.19
CA LEU A 38 12.78 -4.06 -5.76
C LEU A 38 11.32 -4.27 -5.41
N ILE A 39 10.39 -3.78 -6.23
CA ILE A 39 8.95 -4.03 -6.08
C ILE A 39 8.68 -5.54 -6.13
N ASN A 40 9.39 -6.26 -7.02
CA ASN A 40 9.28 -7.71 -7.21
C ASN A 40 10.42 -8.49 -6.53
N ARG A 41 11.02 -7.96 -5.45
CA ARG A 41 12.15 -8.57 -4.77
C ARG A 41 11.90 -10.01 -4.37
N ASN A 42 12.97 -10.81 -4.32
CA ASN A 42 12.96 -12.24 -3.97
C ASN A 42 12.22 -13.16 -4.98
N ARG A 43 11.74 -12.59 -6.11
CA ARG A 43 11.03 -13.31 -7.18
C ARG A 43 11.78 -13.18 -8.50
N VAL A 44 11.57 -14.14 -9.39
CA VAL A 44 12.09 -14.06 -10.76
C VAL A 44 11.17 -13.16 -11.57
N LEU A 45 11.75 -12.16 -12.21
CA LEU A 45 11.07 -11.27 -13.15
C LEU A 45 11.61 -11.48 -14.55
N SER A 46 10.75 -11.71 -15.53
CA SER A 46 11.16 -11.93 -16.90
C SER A 46 11.81 -10.70 -17.53
N THR A 47 12.68 -10.90 -18.50
CA THR A 47 13.26 -9.77 -19.26
C THR A 47 12.19 -9.00 -20.01
N ASP A 48 11.15 -9.68 -20.49
CA ASP A 48 10.06 -9.05 -21.24
C ASP A 48 9.19 -8.17 -20.31
N ALA A 49 8.88 -8.65 -19.08
CA ALA A 49 8.21 -7.82 -18.08
C ALA A 49 9.00 -6.55 -17.71
N LEU A 50 10.33 -6.65 -17.61
CA LEU A 50 11.19 -5.48 -17.40
C LEU A 50 11.14 -4.50 -18.59
N ILE A 51 11.13 -5.02 -19.81
CA ILE A 51 11.02 -4.20 -21.03
C ILE A 51 9.67 -3.49 -21.04
N ASP A 52 8.58 -4.23 -20.89
CA ASP A 52 7.22 -3.67 -20.92
C ASP A 52 7.03 -2.56 -19.85
N ALA A 53 7.53 -2.76 -18.64
CA ALA A 53 7.44 -1.76 -17.57
C ALA A 53 8.32 -0.51 -17.79
N VAL A 54 9.46 -0.64 -18.47
CA VAL A 54 10.38 0.49 -18.72
C VAL A 54 10.04 1.27 -20.00
N TRP A 55 9.41 0.63 -21.01
CA TRP A 55 9.10 1.24 -22.32
C TRP A 55 7.60 1.39 -22.60
N ASP A 56 6.74 1.11 -21.61
CA ASP A 56 5.27 1.33 -21.68
C ASP A 56 4.67 0.83 -23.01
N GLN A 57 4.95 -0.46 -23.35
CA GLN A 57 4.46 -1.16 -24.56
C GLN A 57 5.02 -0.71 -25.92
N GLU A 58 5.93 0.26 -25.96
CA GLU A 58 6.64 0.66 -27.17
C GLU A 58 8.15 0.32 -27.08
N PRO A 59 8.52 -0.97 -27.04
CA PRO A 59 9.92 -1.34 -26.89
C PRO A 59 10.72 -0.99 -28.16
N VAL A 60 11.85 -0.32 -27.96
CA VAL A 60 12.82 -0.11 -29.04
C VAL A 60 13.52 -1.42 -29.41
N PRO A 61 14.00 -1.60 -30.67
CA PRO A 61 14.66 -2.84 -31.10
C PRO A 61 15.81 -3.30 -30.19
N ALA A 62 16.51 -2.36 -29.54
CA ALA A 62 17.64 -2.64 -28.63
C ALA A 62 17.22 -2.79 -27.14
N ALA A 63 15.91 -2.82 -26.82
CA ALA A 63 15.44 -2.82 -25.42
C ALA A 63 16.05 -3.96 -24.59
N ARG A 64 16.10 -5.18 -25.12
CA ARG A 64 16.70 -6.35 -24.43
C ARG A 64 18.18 -6.14 -24.14
N ALA A 65 18.95 -5.64 -25.08
CA ALA A 65 20.38 -5.35 -24.90
C ALA A 65 20.57 -4.23 -23.85
N THR A 66 19.69 -3.26 -23.85
CA THR A 66 19.70 -2.16 -22.86
C THR A 66 19.42 -2.68 -21.44
N ILE A 67 18.44 -3.59 -21.25
CA ILE A 67 18.19 -4.25 -19.96
C ILE A 67 19.45 -4.99 -19.50
N HIS A 68 20.10 -5.80 -20.36
CA HIS A 68 21.33 -6.49 -20.02
C HIS A 68 22.43 -5.52 -19.55
N THR A 69 22.60 -4.38 -20.20
CA THR A 69 23.54 -3.34 -19.84
C THR A 69 23.21 -2.75 -18.45
N HIS A 70 21.93 -2.41 -18.22
CA HIS A 70 21.51 -1.88 -16.92
C HIS A 70 21.72 -2.89 -15.79
N VAL A 71 21.36 -4.16 -16.00
CA VAL A 71 21.60 -5.23 -15.03
C VAL A 71 23.09 -5.38 -14.73
N SER A 72 23.97 -5.34 -15.74
CA SER A 72 25.41 -5.39 -15.56
C SER A 72 25.93 -4.22 -14.71
N ASN A 73 25.45 -3.00 -14.98
CA ASN A 73 25.77 -1.82 -14.19
C ASN A 73 25.28 -1.92 -12.73
N LEU A 74 24.04 -2.38 -12.54
CA LEU A 74 23.45 -2.57 -11.21
C LEU A 74 24.24 -3.64 -10.42
N ARG A 75 24.64 -4.74 -11.03
CA ARG A 75 25.52 -5.74 -10.37
C ARG A 75 26.80 -5.13 -9.84
N ARG A 76 27.41 -4.23 -10.59
CA ARG A 76 28.63 -3.54 -10.16
C ARG A 76 28.38 -2.59 -8.98
N LEU A 77 27.23 -1.91 -8.94
CA LEU A 77 26.82 -1.02 -7.83
C LEU A 77 26.47 -1.82 -6.56
N LEU A 78 25.78 -2.95 -6.71
CA LEU A 78 25.37 -3.81 -5.59
C LEU A 78 26.55 -4.58 -4.98
N GLY A 79 27.71 -4.53 -5.61
CA GLY A 79 28.90 -5.24 -5.19
C GLY A 79 28.90 -6.69 -5.68
N SER A 80 30.05 -7.16 -6.12
CA SER A 80 30.27 -8.58 -6.31
C SER A 80 30.36 -9.18 -4.92
N GLY A 81 29.32 -9.87 -4.46
CA GLY A 81 29.40 -10.69 -3.26
C GLY A 81 30.66 -11.58 -3.31
N ASP A 82 31.18 -11.94 -2.16
CA ASP A 82 32.29 -12.87 -2.07
C ASP A 82 32.04 -14.02 -3.05
N ARG A 83 33.04 -14.46 -3.81
CA ARG A 83 32.91 -15.52 -4.83
C ARG A 83 32.19 -16.78 -4.34
N LYS A 84 31.99 -16.90 -3.03
CA LYS A 84 31.31 -18.01 -2.35
C LYS A 84 29.82 -17.75 -2.07
N SER A 85 29.32 -16.50 -2.20
CA SER A 85 27.92 -16.17 -1.96
C SER A 85 27.18 -15.94 -3.29
N PRO A 86 25.90 -16.35 -3.41
CA PRO A 86 25.12 -16.09 -4.61
C PRO A 86 24.98 -14.57 -4.83
N PRO A 87 25.03 -14.12 -6.09
CA PRO A 87 24.91 -12.69 -6.39
C PRO A 87 23.53 -12.16 -5.96
N ILE A 88 23.52 -10.98 -5.35
CA ILE A 88 22.28 -10.29 -4.92
C ILE A 88 21.33 -10.11 -6.09
N LEU A 89 21.85 -9.75 -7.28
CA LEU A 89 21.11 -9.69 -8.54
C LEU A 89 21.53 -10.85 -9.43
N ALA A 90 20.83 -11.97 -9.34
CA ALA A 90 21.10 -13.20 -10.06
C ALA A 90 20.38 -13.24 -11.42
N SER A 91 21.00 -13.91 -12.40
CA SER A 91 20.27 -14.40 -13.58
C SER A 91 19.46 -15.63 -13.18
N ALA A 92 18.17 -15.63 -13.51
CA ALA A 92 17.25 -16.73 -13.26
C ALA A 92 16.24 -16.76 -14.43
N ALA A 93 16.20 -17.89 -15.17
CA ALA A 93 15.30 -17.97 -16.32
C ALA A 93 13.83 -17.78 -15.88
N PRO A 94 13.03 -16.98 -16.60
CA PRO A 94 13.32 -16.32 -17.89
C PRO A 94 13.92 -14.89 -17.78
N GLY A 95 14.49 -14.49 -16.65
CA GLY A 95 15.02 -13.13 -16.47
C GLY A 95 15.99 -13.00 -15.30
N TYR A 96 15.58 -12.22 -14.27
CA TYR A 96 16.45 -11.84 -13.15
C TYR A 96 15.71 -11.93 -11.81
N ARG A 97 16.47 -12.16 -10.74
CA ARG A 97 16.00 -12.12 -9.36
C ARG A 97 16.89 -11.21 -8.53
N LEU A 98 16.31 -10.21 -7.89
CA LEU A 98 16.97 -9.40 -6.87
C LEU A 98 16.62 -9.97 -5.49
N THR A 99 17.63 -10.45 -4.77
CA THR A 99 17.46 -10.99 -3.42
C THR A 99 17.72 -9.87 -2.41
N VAL A 100 16.72 -9.55 -1.59
CA VAL A 100 16.77 -8.53 -0.54
C VAL A 100 16.44 -9.20 0.78
N ALA A 101 17.27 -9.00 1.79
CA ALA A 101 17.00 -9.54 3.12
C ALA A 101 15.85 -8.76 3.78
N GLU A 102 15.15 -9.42 4.70
CA GLU A 102 14.07 -8.80 5.47
C GLU A 102 14.59 -7.57 6.22
N GLY A 103 13.85 -6.46 6.13
CA GLY A 103 14.20 -5.19 6.75
C GLY A 103 15.31 -4.38 6.07
N ASP A 104 15.89 -4.84 4.96
CA ASP A 104 16.84 -4.04 4.18
C ASP A 104 16.12 -3.09 3.18
N CYS A 105 14.81 -3.24 2.96
CA CYS A 105 13.96 -2.31 2.24
C CYS A 105 13.11 -1.47 3.21
N ASP A 106 12.96 -0.15 2.96
CA ASP A 106 12.11 0.74 3.76
C ASP A 106 10.64 0.30 3.73
N LEU A 107 10.16 -0.20 2.61
CA LEU A 107 8.80 -0.74 2.49
C LEU A 107 8.55 -1.91 3.47
N ASP A 108 9.52 -2.83 3.65
CA ASP A 108 9.37 -3.96 4.58
C ASP A 108 9.28 -3.47 6.02
N ARG A 109 10.12 -2.47 6.38
CA ARG A 109 10.10 -1.87 7.72
C ARG A 109 8.79 -1.11 7.96
N PHE A 110 8.32 -0.33 6.98
CA PHE A 110 7.03 0.36 7.05
C PHE A 110 5.88 -0.63 7.30
N VAL A 111 5.79 -1.71 6.52
CA VAL A 111 4.74 -2.74 6.66
C VAL A 111 4.81 -3.42 8.04
N THR A 112 6.02 -3.73 8.50
CA THR A 112 6.23 -4.37 9.81
C THR A 112 5.78 -3.45 10.96
N GLU A 113 6.20 -2.19 10.96
CA GLU A 113 5.87 -1.21 11.98
C GLU A 113 4.37 -0.85 11.95
N LYS A 114 3.78 -0.63 10.77
CA LYS A 114 2.34 -0.45 10.60
C LYS A 114 1.54 -1.59 11.24
N SER A 115 1.90 -2.83 10.90
CA SER A 115 1.20 -4.01 11.42
C SER A 115 1.35 -4.15 12.94
N ALA A 116 2.52 -3.85 13.50
CA ALA A 116 2.75 -3.85 14.94
C ALA A 116 1.93 -2.77 15.64
N GLY A 117 1.85 -1.56 15.05
CA GLY A 117 1.07 -0.44 15.57
C GLY A 117 -0.43 -0.74 15.59
N LEU A 118 -0.99 -1.26 14.51
CA LEU A 118 -2.41 -1.64 14.43
C LEU A 118 -2.76 -2.71 15.47
N ARG A 119 -1.93 -3.74 15.63
CA ARG A 119 -2.12 -4.76 16.67
C ARG A 119 -2.03 -4.18 18.08
N ALA A 120 -1.13 -3.25 18.33
CA ALA A 120 -1.01 -2.58 19.62
C ALA A 120 -2.26 -1.75 19.93
N ALA A 121 -2.79 -0.99 18.95
CA ALA A 121 -4.02 -0.21 19.08
C ALA A 121 -5.24 -1.10 19.33
N ALA A 122 -5.40 -2.19 18.59
CA ALA A 122 -6.48 -3.17 18.79
C ALA A 122 -6.43 -3.83 20.18
N ALA A 123 -5.24 -3.92 20.78
CA ALA A 123 -5.04 -4.40 22.16
C ALA A 123 -5.13 -3.28 23.22
N GLY A 124 -5.54 -2.06 22.87
CA GLY A 124 -5.65 -0.90 23.75
C GLY A 124 -4.31 -0.33 24.26
N ARG A 125 -3.19 -0.73 23.66
CA ARG A 125 -1.82 -0.29 24.02
C ARG A 125 -1.40 0.92 23.18
N PHE A 126 -2.06 2.05 23.39
CA PHE A 126 -1.99 3.23 22.53
C PHE A 126 -0.61 3.89 22.48
N GLU A 127 0.16 3.94 23.58
CA GLU A 127 1.54 4.45 23.55
C GLU A 127 2.43 3.63 22.61
N ARG A 128 2.31 2.31 22.66
CA ARG A 128 3.05 1.42 21.74
C ARG A 128 2.56 1.59 20.31
N ALA A 129 1.25 1.74 20.11
CA ALA A 129 0.67 1.99 18.80
C ALA A 129 1.24 3.28 18.19
N ALA A 130 1.23 4.39 18.93
CA ALA A 130 1.78 5.67 18.50
C ALA A 130 3.27 5.57 18.14
N THR A 131 4.07 4.85 18.97
CA THR A 131 5.50 4.63 18.71
C THR A 131 5.73 3.86 17.38
N HIS A 132 5.01 2.76 17.18
CA HIS A 132 5.14 1.98 15.95
C HIS A 132 4.66 2.74 14.71
N MET A 133 3.54 3.49 14.82
CA MET A 133 3.05 4.31 13.71
C MET A 133 4.03 5.44 13.37
N ALA A 134 4.65 6.08 14.38
CA ALA A 134 5.69 7.08 14.15
C ALA A 134 6.93 6.47 13.47
N ALA A 135 7.35 5.27 13.86
CA ALA A 135 8.45 4.54 13.22
C ALA A 135 8.13 4.19 11.76
N ALA A 136 6.89 3.76 11.48
CA ALA A 136 6.43 3.51 10.11
C ALA A 136 6.49 4.78 9.25
N LEU A 137 5.97 5.90 9.75
CA LEU A 137 5.98 7.19 9.03
C LEU A 137 7.40 7.72 8.80
N ALA A 138 8.35 7.43 9.70
CA ALA A 138 9.75 7.84 9.56
C ALA A 138 10.49 7.15 8.39
N GLU A 139 9.94 6.07 7.84
CA GLU A 139 10.49 5.44 6.63
C GLU A 139 10.18 6.24 5.35
N TRP A 140 9.20 7.14 5.38
CA TRP A 140 8.82 7.99 4.26
C TRP A 140 9.73 9.19 4.14
N ARG A 141 10.26 9.41 2.93
CA ARG A 141 11.18 10.50 2.58
C ARG A 141 10.58 11.47 1.56
N GLY A 142 9.31 11.27 1.20
CA GLY A 142 8.55 12.02 0.22
C GLY A 142 7.65 11.11 -0.63
N PRO A 143 7.11 11.61 -1.74
CA PRO A 143 6.25 10.81 -2.60
C PRO A 143 6.99 9.58 -3.15
N VAL A 144 6.27 8.45 -3.24
CA VAL A 144 6.82 7.15 -3.67
C VAL A 144 7.48 7.27 -5.04
N LEU A 145 8.77 6.88 -5.13
CA LEU A 145 9.54 6.90 -6.38
C LEU A 145 9.44 8.23 -7.14
N ASP A 146 9.46 9.35 -6.43
CA ASP A 146 9.23 10.70 -6.98
C ASP A 146 10.13 11.04 -8.19
N ASP A 147 11.34 10.54 -8.17
CA ASP A 147 12.32 10.70 -9.25
C ASP A 147 12.07 9.80 -10.49
N LEU A 148 11.02 8.97 -10.44
CA LEU A 148 10.62 8.04 -11.51
C LEU A 148 9.17 8.21 -11.96
N ARG A 149 8.49 9.30 -11.61
CA ARG A 149 7.07 9.56 -11.95
C ARG A 149 6.76 9.52 -13.44
N ALA A 150 7.76 9.66 -14.30
CA ALA A 150 7.58 9.54 -15.75
C ALA A 150 7.30 8.09 -16.22
N PHE A 151 7.44 7.10 -15.34
CA PHE A 151 7.19 5.71 -15.67
C PHE A 151 5.82 5.26 -15.14
N ALA A 152 4.97 4.71 -16.01
CA ALA A 152 3.58 4.34 -15.69
C ALA A 152 3.43 3.37 -14.51
N PHE A 153 4.41 2.47 -14.29
CA PHE A 153 4.37 1.53 -13.15
C PHE A 153 4.40 2.24 -11.79
N VAL A 154 4.94 3.48 -11.73
CA VAL A 154 5.03 4.24 -10.47
C VAL A 154 3.67 4.66 -9.97
N ASP A 155 2.78 5.15 -10.85
CA ASP A 155 1.44 5.59 -10.46
C ASP A 155 0.65 4.46 -9.79
N THR A 156 0.72 3.26 -10.38
CA THR A 156 0.07 2.05 -9.87
C THR A 156 0.61 1.67 -8.49
N PHE A 157 1.93 1.64 -8.34
CA PHE A 157 2.59 1.27 -7.11
C PHE A 157 2.38 2.32 -6.00
N ALA A 158 2.46 3.61 -6.35
CA ALA A 158 2.29 4.71 -5.42
C ALA A 158 0.86 4.81 -4.87
N ALA A 159 -0.16 4.58 -5.70
CA ALA A 159 -1.56 4.70 -5.29
C ALA A 159 -1.89 3.83 -4.06
N ALA A 160 -1.49 2.54 -4.09
CA ALA A 160 -1.71 1.61 -2.98
C ALA A 160 -0.99 2.06 -1.70
N LEU A 161 0.25 2.53 -1.82
CA LEU A 161 1.06 2.95 -0.67
C LEU A 161 0.61 4.28 -0.09
N THR A 162 0.07 5.20 -0.91
CA THR A 162 -0.49 6.46 -0.43
C THR A 162 -1.69 6.22 0.49
N GLU A 163 -2.57 5.27 0.14
CA GLU A 163 -3.68 4.89 1.03
C GLU A 163 -3.18 4.35 2.38
N ASP A 164 -2.15 3.52 2.35
CA ASP A 164 -1.51 3.02 3.57
C ASP A 164 -0.83 4.13 4.39
N HIS A 165 -0.24 5.11 3.73
CA HIS A 165 0.35 6.26 4.41
C HIS A 165 -0.71 7.05 5.19
N VAL A 166 -1.83 7.39 4.54
CA VAL A 166 -2.97 8.06 5.18
C VAL A 166 -3.53 7.22 6.33
N LEU A 167 -3.68 5.90 6.15
CA LEU A 167 -4.12 5.00 7.21
C LEU A 167 -3.20 5.08 8.44
N VAL A 168 -1.89 5.07 8.24
CA VAL A 168 -0.92 5.11 9.36
C VAL A 168 -0.93 6.48 10.05
N GLN A 169 -1.03 7.59 9.30
CA GLN A 169 -1.16 8.93 9.87
C GLN A 169 -2.41 9.04 10.74
N THR A 170 -3.54 8.54 10.22
CA THR A 170 -4.83 8.50 10.91
C THR A 170 -4.75 7.65 12.18
N ALA A 171 -4.20 6.44 12.09
CA ALA A 171 -4.06 5.54 13.24
C ALA A 171 -3.10 6.08 14.31
N ARG A 172 -2.04 6.80 13.90
CA ARG A 172 -1.16 7.53 14.82
C ARG A 172 -1.94 8.61 15.58
N ALA A 173 -2.71 9.42 14.87
CA ALA A 173 -3.51 10.48 15.48
C ALA A 173 -4.52 9.91 16.48
N GLU A 174 -5.23 8.83 16.13
CA GLU A 174 -6.14 8.13 17.06
C GLU A 174 -5.43 7.66 18.33
N ALA A 175 -4.25 7.06 18.19
CA ALA A 175 -3.45 6.59 19.30
C ALA A 175 -2.98 7.74 20.22
N GLU A 176 -2.52 8.86 19.63
CA GLU A 176 -2.11 10.05 20.37
C GLU A 176 -3.28 10.70 21.13
N ILE A 177 -4.45 10.81 20.48
CA ILE A 177 -5.68 11.30 21.14
C ILE A 177 -6.06 10.39 22.31
N ALA A 178 -6.01 9.06 22.12
CA ALA A 178 -6.31 8.08 23.18
C ALA A 178 -5.29 8.10 24.34
N CYS A 179 -4.09 8.63 24.12
CA CYS A 179 -3.08 8.89 25.13
C CYS A 179 -3.23 10.27 25.81
N GLY A 180 -4.23 11.07 25.45
CA GLY A 180 -4.44 12.42 25.97
C GLY A 180 -3.54 13.49 25.34
N ARG A 181 -2.88 13.20 24.24
CA ARG A 181 -2.01 14.14 23.51
C ARG A 181 -2.66 14.71 22.25
N ALA A 182 -3.98 14.98 22.32
CA ALA A 182 -4.77 15.47 21.18
C ALA A 182 -4.18 16.72 20.52
N ALA A 183 -3.67 17.66 21.30
CA ALA A 183 -3.12 18.91 20.79
C ALA A 183 -1.91 18.72 19.84
N THR A 184 -1.15 17.63 19.98
CA THR A 184 0.06 17.38 19.19
C THR A 184 -0.23 16.93 17.74
N VAL A 185 -1.45 16.48 17.47
CA VAL A 185 -1.84 15.93 16.15
C VAL A 185 -2.81 16.82 15.37
N ILE A 186 -3.23 17.96 15.95
CA ILE A 186 -4.21 18.84 15.29
C ILE A 186 -3.67 19.39 13.97
N ALA A 187 -2.43 19.87 13.94
CA ALA A 187 -1.84 20.44 12.74
C ALA A 187 -1.71 19.39 11.63
N ASP A 188 -1.22 18.18 11.97
CA ASP A 188 -1.08 17.07 11.03
C ASP A 188 -2.47 16.66 10.47
N LEU A 189 -3.51 16.64 11.31
CA LEU A 189 -4.87 16.32 10.89
C LEU A 189 -5.51 17.42 10.04
N GLU A 190 -5.20 18.70 10.29
CA GLU A 190 -5.66 19.81 9.44
C GLU A 190 -5.08 19.71 8.03
N GLU A 191 -3.77 19.46 7.92
CA GLU A 191 -3.10 19.27 6.64
C GLU A 191 -3.70 18.08 5.89
N LEU A 192 -3.83 16.95 6.57
CA LEU A 192 -4.39 15.73 6.00
C LEU A 192 -5.86 15.87 5.55
N ALA A 193 -6.67 16.60 6.33
CA ALA A 193 -8.05 16.91 5.97
C ALA A 193 -8.15 17.86 4.76
N ALA A 194 -7.19 18.78 4.60
CA ALA A 194 -7.12 19.66 3.45
C ALA A 194 -6.70 18.90 2.18
N GLU A 195 -5.76 17.95 2.28
CA GLU A 195 -5.36 17.09 1.17
C GLU A 195 -6.45 16.07 0.75
N HIS A 196 -7.29 15.66 1.70
CA HIS A 196 -8.35 14.67 1.50
C HIS A 196 -9.72 15.19 1.95
N PRO A 197 -10.25 16.23 1.31
CA PRO A 197 -11.42 17.00 1.79
C PRO A 197 -12.71 16.18 1.91
N TYR A 198 -12.85 15.09 1.16
CA TYR A 198 -14.05 14.23 1.17
C TYR A 198 -13.97 13.05 2.12
N ARG A 199 -12.85 12.86 2.85
CA ARG A 199 -12.67 11.74 3.79
C ARG A 199 -13.25 12.08 5.16
N GLU A 200 -14.55 11.87 5.33
CA GLU A 200 -15.25 12.14 6.60
C GLU A 200 -14.57 11.56 7.86
N PRO A 201 -13.95 10.36 7.85
CA PRO A 201 -13.22 9.84 9.01
C PRO A 201 -12.08 10.75 9.50
N LEU A 202 -11.37 11.46 8.61
CA LEU A 202 -10.32 12.41 8.98
C LEU A 202 -10.90 13.62 9.70
N TRP A 203 -12.01 14.15 9.20
CA TRP A 203 -12.73 15.26 9.82
C TRP A 203 -13.29 14.87 11.18
N ALA A 204 -13.80 13.65 11.33
CA ALA A 204 -14.25 13.14 12.62
C ALA A 204 -13.10 13.10 13.64
N GLN A 205 -11.91 12.71 13.22
CA GLN A 205 -10.73 12.72 14.09
C GLN A 205 -10.28 14.14 14.42
N LEU A 206 -10.25 15.04 13.46
CA LEU A 206 -9.91 16.45 13.68
C LEU A 206 -10.89 17.09 14.68
N MET A 207 -12.19 16.88 14.48
CA MET A 207 -13.22 17.33 15.42
C MET A 207 -13.01 16.76 16.83
N THR A 208 -12.69 15.46 16.91
CA THR A 208 -12.40 14.80 18.18
C THR A 208 -11.15 15.37 18.84
N ALA A 209 -10.07 15.60 18.07
CA ALA A 209 -8.83 16.17 18.58
C ALA A 209 -9.06 17.58 19.14
N TYR A 210 -9.77 18.44 18.43
CA TYR A 210 -10.14 19.77 18.92
C TYR A 210 -10.99 19.70 20.20
N TYR A 211 -12.01 18.85 20.22
CA TYR A 211 -12.91 18.73 21.36
C TYR A 211 -12.19 18.24 22.62
N VAL A 212 -11.33 17.23 22.48
CA VAL A 212 -10.51 16.70 23.61
C VAL A 212 -9.47 17.72 24.08
N ALA A 213 -8.99 18.59 23.20
CA ALA A 213 -8.09 19.70 23.52
C ALA A 213 -8.85 20.94 24.07
N GLU A 214 -10.13 20.79 24.46
CA GLU A 214 -11.00 21.86 24.98
C GLU A 214 -11.28 23.01 23.97
N ARG A 215 -11.09 22.75 22.69
CA ARG A 215 -11.31 23.68 21.58
C ARG A 215 -12.64 23.39 20.87
N GLN A 216 -13.76 23.43 21.61
CA GLN A 216 -15.08 23.07 21.07
C GLN A 216 -15.49 23.91 19.87
N SER A 217 -15.19 25.21 19.87
CA SER A 217 -15.50 26.10 18.74
C SER A 217 -14.85 25.66 17.45
N ASP A 218 -13.58 25.23 17.52
CA ASP A 218 -12.82 24.77 16.36
C ASP A 218 -13.34 23.41 15.86
N ALA A 219 -13.76 22.52 16.77
CA ALA A 219 -14.42 21.26 16.42
C ALA A 219 -15.71 21.48 15.61
N LEU A 220 -16.55 22.45 16.06
CA LEU A 220 -17.79 22.81 15.35
C LEU A 220 -17.52 23.53 14.03
N ASP A 221 -16.44 24.31 13.96
CA ASP A 221 -16.01 24.93 12.71
C ASP A 221 -15.52 23.92 11.69
N ALA A 222 -14.75 22.91 12.11
CA ALA A 222 -14.33 21.82 11.24
C ALA A 222 -15.54 21.10 10.59
N TYR A 223 -16.59 20.82 11.37
CA TYR A 223 -17.83 20.27 10.82
C TYR A 223 -18.47 21.18 9.76
N ARG A 224 -18.56 22.50 10.03
CA ARG A 224 -19.13 23.46 9.09
C ARG A 224 -18.33 23.52 7.78
N ARG A 225 -17.00 23.51 7.86
CA ARG A 225 -16.09 23.48 6.69
C ARG A 225 -16.34 22.24 5.82
N LEU A 226 -16.35 21.06 6.44
CA LEU A 226 -16.64 19.83 5.69
C LEU A 226 -18.05 19.86 5.06
N LYS A 227 -19.06 20.27 5.83
CA LYS A 227 -20.43 20.35 5.30
C LYS A 227 -20.53 21.27 4.08
N ALA A 228 -19.84 22.40 4.09
CA ALA A 228 -19.78 23.31 2.94
C ALA A 228 -19.13 22.64 1.73
N VAL A 229 -17.96 22.00 1.90
CA VAL A 229 -17.26 21.29 0.83
C VAL A 229 -18.12 20.17 0.22
N LEU A 230 -18.77 19.35 1.06
CA LEU A 230 -19.62 18.25 0.57
C LEU A 230 -20.85 18.77 -0.18
N ALA A 231 -21.47 19.86 0.30
CA ALA A 231 -22.64 20.45 -0.34
C ALA A 231 -22.28 21.13 -1.68
N GLU A 232 -21.17 21.88 -1.72
CA GLU A 232 -20.76 22.63 -2.91
C GLU A 232 -20.21 21.73 -4.02
N GLU A 233 -19.43 20.70 -3.67
CA GLU A 233 -18.71 19.88 -4.64
C GLU A 233 -19.45 18.60 -5.01
N LEU A 234 -20.19 18.00 -4.06
CA LEU A 234 -20.84 16.69 -4.25
C LEU A 234 -22.37 16.77 -4.12
N GLY A 235 -22.94 17.89 -3.63
CA GLY A 235 -24.38 18.03 -3.42
C GLY A 235 -24.95 17.11 -2.33
N ILE A 236 -24.14 16.70 -1.35
CA ILE A 236 -24.54 15.80 -0.26
C ILE A 236 -24.32 16.42 1.11
N ASP A 237 -25.04 15.92 2.12
CA ASP A 237 -24.81 16.23 3.53
C ASP A 237 -23.80 15.25 4.16
N PRO A 238 -23.12 15.63 5.28
CA PRO A 238 -22.26 14.74 6.05
C PRO A 238 -22.99 13.47 6.51
N GLY A 239 -22.29 12.36 6.49
CA GLY A 239 -22.81 11.05 6.87
C GLY A 239 -23.30 10.98 8.33
N PRO A 240 -24.07 9.94 8.67
CA PRO A 240 -24.73 9.83 9.97
C PRO A 240 -23.73 9.75 11.15
N THR A 241 -22.58 9.11 10.96
CA THR A 241 -21.54 8.99 12.00
C THR A 241 -20.96 10.35 12.39
N LEU A 242 -20.64 11.18 11.40
CA LEU A 242 -20.09 12.51 11.65
C LEU A 242 -21.16 13.46 12.22
N SER A 243 -22.38 13.39 11.71
CA SER A 243 -23.52 14.16 12.23
C SER A 243 -23.83 13.80 13.69
N ALA A 244 -23.73 12.52 14.06
CA ALA A 244 -23.87 12.08 15.46
C ALA A 244 -22.75 12.62 16.34
N LEU A 245 -21.49 12.61 15.87
CA LEU A 245 -20.36 13.19 16.59
C LEU A 245 -20.56 14.69 16.82
N HIS A 246 -20.97 15.43 15.78
CA HIS A 246 -21.29 16.85 15.88
C HIS A 246 -22.37 17.13 16.93
N ALA A 247 -23.47 16.34 16.93
CA ALA A 247 -24.54 16.48 17.92
C ALA A 247 -24.04 16.19 19.37
N ARG A 248 -23.17 15.24 19.56
CA ARG A 248 -22.55 14.93 20.87
C ARG A 248 -21.66 16.09 21.36
N ILE A 249 -20.86 16.67 20.46
CA ILE A 249 -20.00 17.83 20.78
C ILE A 249 -20.85 19.05 21.16
N LEU A 250 -21.97 19.29 20.45
CA LEU A 250 -22.92 20.38 20.79
C LEU A 250 -23.52 20.20 22.20
N ARG A 251 -23.85 18.97 22.57
CA ARG A 251 -24.38 18.65 23.92
C ARG A 251 -23.31 18.54 24.99
N GLN A 252 -22.02 18.76 24.64
CA GLN A 252 -20.87 18.65 25.53
C GLN A 252 -20.77 17.27 26.21
N GLU A 253 -21.13 16.21 25.49
CA GLU A 253 -21.04 14.84 25.98
C GLU A 253 -19.60 14.37 26.07
N ARG A 254 -19.29 13.56 27.07
CA ARG A 254 -17.98 12.89 27.13
C ARG A 254 -17.86 11.87 26.00
N LEU A 255 -16.74 11.95 25.27
CA LEU A 255 -16.41 10.97 24.23
C LEU A 255 -15.56 9.85 24.86
N ASP A 256 -15.96 8.60 24.64
CA ASP A 256 -15.10 7.46 24.99
C ASP A 256 -14.07 7.21 23.89
N ILE A 257 -13.00 7.98 23.93
CA ILE A 257 -11.94 8.01 22.93
C ILE A 257 -11.24 6.65 22.83
N ARG A 258 -10.91 6.05 23.98
CA ARG A 258 -10.14 4.81 23.99
C ARG A 258 -10.94 3.64 23.42
N GLN A 259 -12.21 3.54 23.75
CA GLN A 259 -13.09 2.52 23.19
C GLN A 259 -13.29 2.71 21.70
N ALA A 260 -13.51 3.95 21.23
CA ALA A 260 -13.66 4.28 19.82
C ALA A 260 -12.40 3.92 19.00
N ALA A 261 -11.22 4.33 19.48
CA ALA A 261 -9.93 4.03 18.86
C ALA A 261 -9.66 2.52 18.78
N MET A 262 -9.94 1.79 19.88
CA MET A 262 -9.79 0.34 19.90
C MET A 262 -10.74 -0.34 18.90
N ALA A 263 -12.02 0.07 18.85
CA ALA A 263 -13.00 -0.48 17.91
C ALA A 263 -12.61 -0.22 16.44
N THR A 264 -12.05 0.96 16.13
CA THR A 264 -11.54 1.28 14.81
C THR A 264 -10.35 0.39 14.44
N ALA A 265 -9.38 0.26 15.35
CA ALA A 265 -8.21 -0.59 15.14
C ALA A 265 -8.59 -2.07 14.95
N VAL A 266 -9.54 -2.57 15.75
CA VAL A 266 -10.06 -3.94 15.58
C VAL A 266 -10.69 -4.13 14.22
N ARG A 267 -11.52 -3.20 13.76
CA ARG A 267 -12.10 -3.27 12.40
C ARG A 267 -11.01 -3.25 11.34
N THR A 268 -10.03 -2.38 11.45
CA THR A 268 -8.91 -2.28 10.49
C THR A 268 -8.08 -3.58 10.48
N VAL A 269 -7.83 -4.19 11.62
CA VAL A 269 -7.13 -5.48 11.71
C VAL A 269 -8.00 -6.62 11.18
N SER A 270 -9.33 -6.58 11.38
CA SER A 270 -10.25 -7.63 10.95
C SER A 270 -10.61 -7.56 9.47
N SER A 271 -10.67 -6.35 8.90
CA SER A 271 -10.80 -6.13 7.45
C SER A 271 -9.46 -6.29 6.73
N GLY A 272 -8.37 -6.02 7.42
CA GLY A 272 -7.05 -6.45 7.05
C GLY A 272 -6.81 -7.88 7.53
N ARG A 273 -5.83 -8.53 6.96
CA ARG A 273 -5.39 -9.90 7.21
C ARG A 273 -5.44 -10.29 8.71
N PRO A 274 -6.10 -11.38 9.10
CA PRO A 274 -6.03 -11.89 10.47
C PRO A 274 -4.56 -12.16 10.83
N SER A 275 -4.12 -11.62 11.95
CA SER A 275 -2.78 -11.80 12.52
C SER A 275 -2.65 -13.23 13.04
N ALA A 276 -2.36 -14.17 12.15
CA ALA A 276 -1.93 -15.50 12.55
C ALA A 276 -0.49 -15.40 13.06
N GLY A 277 -0.27 -15.80 14.28
CA GLY A 277 1.06 -16.14 14.75
C GLY A 277 1.68 -17.17 13.80
N GLN A 278 2.89 -16.91 13.34
CA GLN A 278 3.78 -17.83 12.63
C GLN A 278 3.13 -18.61 11.47
N GLY A 279 2.92 -17.92 10.36
CA GLY A 279 2.46 -18.47 9.09
C GLY A 279 1.72 -17.39 8.34
N SER A 280 2.22 -16.98 7.17
CA SER A 280 1.57 -16.02 6.29
C SER A 280 0.11 -16.44 6.07
N ALA A 281 -0.87 -15.73 6.65
CA ALA A 281 -2.27 -15.92 6.27
C ALA A 281 -2.37 -15.61 4.77
N GLY A 282 -2.72 -16.62 3.97
CA GLY A 282 -2.81 -16.49 2.52
C GLY A 282 -4.10 -15.76 2.15
N ALA A 283 -4.11 -15.09 1.02
CA ALA A 283 -5.33 -14.75 0.31
C ALA A 283 -5.33 -15.48 -1.03
N ALA A 284 -6.50 -15.64 -1.59
CA ALA A 284 -6.68 -16.32 -2.87
C ALA A 284 -7.77 -15.64 -3.70
N LEU A 285 -7.69 -15.81 -5.01
CA LEU A 285 -8.82 -15.63 -5.89
C LEU A 285 -9.45 -17.00 -6.16
N ARG A 286 -10.76 -17.12 -6.02
CA ARG A 286 -11.50 -18.31 -6.43
C ARG A 286 -12.27 -18.00 -7.70
N ASP A 287 -12.10 -18.80 -8.74
CA ASP A 287 -12.89 -18.67 -9.96
C ASP A 287 -14.28 -19.35 -9.86
N ALA A 288 -15.13 -19.14 -10.86
CA ALA A 288 -16.48 -19.72 -10.93
C ALA A 288 -16.48 -21.26 -10.96
N ALA A 289 -15.37 -21.90 -11.32
CA ALA A 289 -15.20 -23.36 -11.29
C ALA A 289 -14.71 -23.87 -9.92
N GLY A 290 -14.49 -22.98 -8.94
CA GLY A 290 -14.00 -23.30 -7.60
C GLY A 290 -12.48 -23.45 -7.50
N ARG A 291 -11.73 -23.20 -8.57
CA ARG A 291 -10.27 -23.24 -8.54
C ARG A 291 -9.73 -22.05 -7.77
N GLN A 292 -8.79 -22.29 -6.86
CA GLN A 292 -8.15 -21.26 -6.05
C GLN A 292 -6.77 -20.89 -6.62
N TYR A 293 -6.54 -19.58 -6.74
CA TYR A 293 -5.26 -18.97 -7.12
C TYR A 293 -4.72 -18.25 -5.91
N ARG A 294 -3.76 -18.84 -5.19
CA ARG A 294 -3.14 -18.22 -4.02
C ARG A 294 -2.40 -16.95 -4.41
N LEU A 295 -2.67 -15.87 -3.67
CA LEU A 295 -1.95 -14.62 -3.88
C LEU A 295 -0.52 -14.74 -3.34
N GLN A 296 0.39 -14.11 -4.05
CA GLN A 296 1.80 -14.08 -3.69
C GLN A 296 2.07 -12.97 -2.67
N PRO A 297 3.05 -13.14 -1.76
CA PRO A 297 3.53 -12.05 -0.92
C PRO A 297 3.99 -10.85 -1.76
N ALA A 298 3.66 -9.65 -1.31
CA ALA A 298 3.92 -8.36 -1.91
C ALA A 298 3.07 -8.05 -3.16
N ALA A 299 3.07 -8.86 -4.21
CA ALA A 299 2.29 -8.57 -5.42
C ALA A 299 1.95 -9.84 -6.20
N THR A 300 0.73 -9.93 -6.73
CA THR A 300 0.25 -10.97 -7.63
C THR A 300 -0.17 -10.35 -8.96
N ARG A 301 0.46 -10.73 -10.04
CA ARG A 301 0.17 -10.23 -11.39
C ARG A 301 -0.83 -11.13 -12.09
N ILE A 302 -1.75 -10.51 -12.82
CA ILE A 302 -2.80 -11.17 -13.56
C ILE A 302 -2.73 -10.69 -15.01
N GLY A 303 -2.75 -11.59 -15.97
CA GLY A 303 -2.71 -11.23 -17.38
C GLY A 303 -2.53 -12.43 -18.30
N ARG A 304 -2.46 -12.17 -19.60
CA ARG A 304 -2.42 -13.22 -20.63
C ARG A 304 -1.04 -13.88 -20.79
N LEU A 305 0.04 -13.16 -20.50
CA LEU A 305 1.38 -13.74 -20.66
C LEU A 305 1.72 -14.75 -19.56
N PRO A 306 2.55 -15.78 -19.88
CA PRO A 306 2.89 -16.85 -18.95
C PRO A 306 3.79 -16.42 -17.77
N ASP A 307 4.31 -15.20 -17.77
CA ASP A 307 5.07 -14.61 -16.66
C ASP A 307 4.20 -13.90 -15.61
N ASN A 308 2.87 -13.87 -15.80
CA ASN A 308 1.94 -13.50 -14.75
C ASN A 308 1.78 -14.64 -13.74
N ASP A 309 1.42 -14.32 -12.51
CA ASP A 309 1.18 -15.30 -11.46
C ASP A 309 -0.16 -16.02 -11.67
N ILE A 310 -1.13 -15.30 -12.25
CA ILE A 310 -2.41 -15.83 -12.69
C ILE A 310 -2.50 -15.56 -14.19
N VAL A 311 -2.37 -16.63 -14.96
CA VAL A 311 -2.43 -16.56 -16.43
C VAL A 311 -3.88 -16.78 -16.88
N LEU A 312 -4.43 -15.80 -17.60
CA LEU A 312 -5.75 -15.84 -18.21
C LEU A 312 -5.56 -15.91 -19.73
N ASP A 313 -5.71 -17.10 -20.29
CA ASP A 313 -5.47 -17.37 -21.72
C ASP A 313 -6.68 -16.94 -22.56
N ASP A 314 -6.79 -15.61 -22.78
CA ASP A 314 -7.86 -15.00 -23.56
C ASP A 314 -7.28 -13.77 -24.29
N ALA A 315 -7.66 -13.59 -25.57
CA ALA A 315 -7.20 -12.48 -26.40
C ALA A 315 -7.66 -11.12 -25.90
N ASP A 316 -8.80 -11.05 -25.20
CA ASP A 316 -9.37 -9.84 -24.61
C ASP A 316 -8.65 -9.43 -23.32
N VAL A 317 -7.87 -10.33 -22.71
CA VAL A 317 -7.05 -10.03 -21.55
C VAL A 317 -5.72 -9.41 -21.98
N SER A 318 -5.37 -8.26 -21.43
CA SER A 318 -4.08 -7.60 -21.70
C SER A 318 -2.90 -8.47 -21.24
N ARG A 319 -1.73 -8.29 -21.86
CA ARG A 319 -0.50 -9.04 -21.54
C ARG A 319 -0.22 -9.05 -20.02
N HIS A 320 -0.23 -7.86 -19.41
CA HIS A 320 -0.27 -7.60 -17.99
C HIS A 320 -1.53 -6.77 -17.75
N HIS A 321 -2.55 -7.36 -17.13
CA HIS A 321 -3.88 -6.75 -17.04
C HIS A 321 -4.10 -6.07 -15.68
N ALA A 322 -3.71 -6.76 -14.62
CA ALA A 322 -3.90 -6.32 -13.25
C ALA A 322 -2.74 -6.71 -12.35
N VAL A 323 -2.64 -6.05 -11.22
CA VAL A 323 -1.81 -6.47 -10.09
C VAL A 323 -2.62 -6.35 -8.79
N ILE A 324 -2.50 -7.36 -7.93
CA ILE A 324 -2.97 -7.28 -6.56
C ILE A 324 -1.74 -7.13 -5.67
N ILE A 325 -1.67 -6.04 -4.92
CA ILE A 325 -0.58 -5.71 -4.00
C ILE A 325 -1.02 -6.07 -2.58
N ASP A 326 -0.23 -6.91 -1.90
CA ASP A 326 -0.37 -7.14 -0.46
C ASP A 326 0.43 -6.05 0.27
N THR A 327 -0.29 -5.11 0.92
CA THR A 327 0.31 -4.02 1.68
C THR A 327 0.62 -4.42 3.13
N GLY A 328 0.39 -5.70 3.47
CA GLY A 328 0.55 -6.25 4.82
C GLY A 328 -0.63 -5.96 5.77
N SER A 329 -1.51 -5.02 5.43
CA SER A 329 -2.75 -4.74 6.16
C SER A 329 -3.99 -4.83 5.27
N SER A 330 -3.84 -4.71 3.95
CA SER A 330 -4.90 -4.78 2.97
C SER A 330 -4.38 -5.36 1.66
N PHE A 331 -5.29 -5.75 0.79
CA PHE A 331 -4.99 -6.12 -0.59
C PHE A 331 -5.59 -5.06 -1.50
N VAL A 332 -4.77 -4.54 -2.41
CA VAL A 332 -5.21 -3.51 -3.36
C VAL A 332 -5.07 -4.07 -4.77
N ILE A 333 -6.18 -4.15 -5.50
CA ILE A 333 -6.16 -4.47 -6.93
C ILE A 333 -6.02 -3.18 -7.73
N THR A 334 -5.15 -3.22 -8.73
CA THR A 334 -4.92 -2.09 -9.64
C THR A 334 -4.98 -2.55 -11.09
N ASP A 335 -5.66 -1.78 -11.91
CA ASP A 335 -5.70 -1.95 -13.36
C ASP A 335 -4.41 -1.39 -13.97
N LEU A 336 -3.68 -2.21 -14.70
CA LEU A 336 -2.44 -1.84 -15.39
C LEU A 336 -2.71 -1.16 -16.74
N ARG A 337 -3.73 -0.29 -16.81
CA ARG A 337 -4.21 0.35 -18.04
C ARG A 337 -4.61 -0.69 -19.11
N SER A 338 -5.33 -1.70 -18.66
CA SER A 338 -5.79 -2.77 -19.54
C SER A 338 -6.77 -2.25 -20.58
N ALA A 339 -6.84 -2.94 -21.74
CA ALA A 339 -7.71 -2.53 -22.85
C ALA A 339 -9.20 -2.56 -22.47
N ASN A 340 -9.62 -3.57 -21.68
CA ASN A 340 -11.03 -3.79 -21.33
C ASN A 340 -11.39 -3.41 -19.90
N GLY A 341 -10.40 -3.13 -19.06
CA GLY A 341 -10.60 -2.72 -17.66
C GLY A 341 -10.98 -3.88 -16.73
N ILE A 342 -11.17 -3.54 -15.46
CA ILE A 342 -11.53 -4.44 -14.39
C ILE A 342 -12.80 -3.94 -13.72
N GLU A 343 -13.64 -4.85 -13.23
CA GLU A 343 -14.75 -4.51 -12.35
C GLU A 343 -14.56 -5.16 -10.97
N VAL A 344 -14.82 -4.40 -9.91
CA VAL A 344 -14.89 -4.88 -8.54
C VAL A 344 -16.29 -4.54 -8.00
N GLN A 345 -17.01 -5.52 -7.47
CA GLN A 345 -18.39 -5.36 -6.99
C GLN A 345 -19.32 -4.70 -8.03
N HIS A 346 -19.20 -5.13 -9.30
CA HIS A 346 -19.95 -4.60 -10.45
C HIS A 346 -19.67 -3.12 -10.79
N GLN A 347 -18.66 -2.51 -10.16
CA GLN A 347 -18.21 -1.14 -10.48
C GLN A 347 -16.87 -1.19 -11.22
N ARG A 348 -16.77 -0.39 -12.29
CA ARG A 348 -15.52 -0.28 -13.04
C ARG A 348 -14.43 0.35 -12.17
N LEU A 349 -13.30 -0.36 -12.06
CA LEU A 349 -12.14 0.08 -11.27
C LEU A 349 -11.54 1.37 -11.85
N ARG A 350 -11.16 2.33 -10.97
CA ARG A 350 -10.51 3.61 -11.36
C ARG A 350 -9.56 4.12 -10.27
N PRO A 351 -8.27 4.06 -10.46
CA PRO A 351 -7.47 3.02 -11.13
C PRO A 351 -7.27 1.79 -10.24
N SER A 352 -7.57 1.91 -8.92
CA SER A 352 -7.37 0.86 -7.92
C SER A 352 -8.51 0.79 -6.90
N ALA A 353 -8.65 -0.35 -6.24
CA ALA A 353 -9.56 -0.53 -5.11
C ALA A 353 -8.96 -1.46 -4.06
N THR A 354 -9.27 -1.21 -2.79
CA THR A 354 -8.99 -2.14 -1.70
C THR A 354 -9.97 -3.30 -1.79
N LEU A 355 -9.45 -4.52 -1.69
CA LEU A 355 -10.25 -5.75 -1.70
C LEU A 355 -10.61 -6.18 -0.28
N ASN A 356 -11.89 -6.47 -0.07
CA ASN A 356 -12.42 -7.07 1.14
C ASN A 356 -12.76 -8.54 0.90
N ASN A 357 -12.75 -9.36 1.95
CA ASN A 357 -13.14 -10.76 1.85
C ASN A 357 -14.55 -10.91 1.25
N GLY A 358 -14.69 -11.74 0.22
CA GLY A 358 -15.93 -11.93 -0.52
C GLY A 358 -16.13 -10.97 -1.71
N ASP A 359 -15.22 -10.03 -1.99
CA ASP A 359 -15.36 -9.15 -3.14
C ASP A 359 -15.33 -9.92 -4.47
N HIS A 360 -16.25 -9.56 -5.36
CA HIS A 360 -16.33 -10.11 -6.71
C HIS A 360 -15.50 -9.26 -7.68
N ILE A 361 -14.58 -9.91 -8.37
CA ILE A 361 -13.70 -9.28 -9.36
C ILE A 361 -14.01 -9.86 -10.73
N ARG A 362 -14.21 -9.00 -11.74
CA ARG A 362 -14.38 -9.41 -13.13
C ARG A 362 -13.27 -8.83 -14.01
N ILE A 363 -12.60 -9.70 -14.74
CA ILE A 363 -11.57 -9.37 -15.73
C ILE A 363 -12.00 -10.01 -17.06
N CYS A 364 -12.48 -9.20 -18.00
CA CYS A 364 -13.06 -9.70 -19.25
C CYS A 364 -14.13 -10.78 -19.00
N GLY A 365 -13.94 -11.99 -19.51
CA GLY A 365 -14.81 -13.15 -19.30
C GLY A 365 -14.62 -13.89 -17.98
N TYR A 366 -13.59 -13.58 -17.21
CA TYR A 366 -13.26 -14.26 -15.96
C TYR A 366 -13.90 -13.59 -14.76
N GLN A 367 -14.45 -14.40 -13.86
CA GLN A 367 -15.01 -13.95 -12.58
C GLN A 367 -14.29 -14.63 -11.44
N PHE A 368 -13.94 -13.84 -10.42
CA PHE A 368 -13.25 -14.30 -9.22
C PHE A 368 -13.96 -13.78 -7.98
N THR A 369 -13.89 -14.56 -6.91
CA THR A 369 -14.18 -14.09 -5.54
C THR A 369 -12.85 -13.99 -4.79
N PHE A 370 -12.61 -12.86 -4.17
CA PHE A 370 -11.44 -12.66 -3.33
C PHE A 370 -11.68 -13.24 -1.94
N GLU A 371 -10.77 -14.08 -1.47
CA GLU A 371 -10.88 -14.79 -0.19
C GLU A 371 -9.62 -14.60 0.64
N ILE A 372 -9.80 -14.36 1.95
CA ILE A 372 -8.71 -14.29 2.91
C ILE A 372 -8.75 -15.55 3.78
N ASP A 373 -7.65 -16.32 3.83
CA ASP A 373 -7.55 -17.53 4.62
C ASP A 373 -7.84 -17.23 6.10
N GLY A 374 -8.85 -17.91 6.67
CA GLY A 374 -9.25 -17.78 8.08
C GLY A 374 -10.38 -16.78 8.38
N ALA A 375 -10.97 -16.15 7.37
CA ALA A 375 -12.23 -15.42 7.55
C ALA A 375 -13.38 -16.45 7.65
N VAL A 376 -14.04 -16.52 8.81
CA VAL A 376 -15.24 -17.34 9.01
C VAL A 376 -16.39 -16.69 8.25
N ASP A 377 -17.04 -17.43 7.36
CA ASP A 377 -18.28 -17.02 6.71
C ASP A 377 -19.38 -16.75 7.77
N ASP A 378 -19.67 -15.48 8.01
CA ASP A 378 -20.75 -15.04 8.91
C ASP A 378 -22.09 -14.91 8.16
N HIS A 379 -22.31 -15.75 7.14
CA HIS A 379 -23.55 -15.81 6.36
C HIS A 379 -24.32 -17.10 6.60
N HIS A 380 -24.65 -17.39 7.87
CA HIS A 380 -25.75 -18.31 8.20
C HIS A 380 -26.30 -17.99 9.60
N ARG A 381 -27.14 -16.95 9.65
CA ARG A 381 -28.33 -16.94 10.53
C ARG A 381 -29.38 -15.96 10.02
#